data_0b80ded31ea45a15b75c0a216e4f0b6b
#
_entry.id   0b80ded31ea45a15b75c0a216e4f0b6b
#
_cell.length_a   1.000
_cell.length_b   1.000
_cell.length_c   1.000
_cell.angle_alpha   90.00
_cell.angle_beta   90.00
_cell.angle_gamma   90.00
#
_symmetry.space_group_name_H-M   'P 1'
#
loop_
_entity.id
_entity.type
_entity.pdbx_description
1 polymer ?
#
loop_
_entity_poly.entity_id
_entity_poly.type
_entity_poly.pdbx_seq_one_letter_code
_entity_poly.pdbx_strand_id
1 'polypeptide(L)'
;MCIRDRIGGSARSQDRSLDQGAAVSRQLVALGDFVHANLKFFLDFGEAPPVNGFLPGIDRSAMGAAAENRPVIGRWALDAAEALILEVEPPEGVYWSYSLGNPWWETINYGRHQSSLNAQQAAVDSDGLVRVVLSARDPGVANWLDTAGHSNGAMILRCVRTETAPTPTARVVKFDDIASALPADTKLVKPQERQTILAARRRAVHERFAR
;
A
#
# COMPACT_ATOMS: atom_id res chain seq x y z
N MET A 1 -4.26 -2.57 70.36
CA MET A 1 -5.56 -2.47 69.73
C MET A 1 -5.54 -3.38 68.48
N CYS A 2 -6.00 -4.63 68.63
CA CYS A 2 -5.94 -5.66 67.58
C CYS A 2 -7.12 -5.53 66.66
N ILE A 3 -6.91 -5.20 65.41
CA ILE A 3 -7.93 -5.25 64.37
C ILE A 3 -8.02 -6.72 63.94
N ARG A 4 -9.14 -7.35 64.31
CA ARG A 4 -9.53 -8.68 63.76
C ARG A 4 -10.09 -8.48 62.36
N ASP A 5 -9.32 -8.81 61.36
CA ASP A 5 -9.84 -9.01 60.01
C ASP A 5 -10.73 -10.26 59.98
N ARG A 6 -12.02 -10.05 59.81
CA ARG A 6 -12.97 -11.11 59.52
C ARG A 6 -12.77 -11.57 58.08
N ILE A 7 -12.10 -12.68 57.90
CA ILE A 7 -12.10 -13.41 56.62
C ILE A 7 -13.47 -14.12 56.51
N GLY A 8 -14.44 -13.37 56.01
CA GLY A 8 -15.73 -13.90 55.55
C GLY A 8 -15.77 -13.75 54.05
N GLY A 9 -15.30 -14.74 53.28
CA GLY A 9 -15.23 -14.51 51.86
C GLY A 9 -14.94 -15.66 50.92
N SER A 10 -15.33 -16.91 51.20
CA SER A 10 -15.13 -17.97 50.21
C SER A 10 -16.22 -17.96 49.10
N ALA A 11 -17.44 -17.63 49.41
CA ALA A 11 -18.53 -17.57 48.40
C ALA A 11 -18.42 -16.38 47.45
N ARG A 12 -18.03 -15.19 47.94
CA ARG A 12 -17.84 -14.00 47.07
C ARG A 12 -16.62 -14.08 46.18
N SER A 13 -15.60 -14.86 46.53
CA SER A 13 -14.40 -15.03 45.66
C SER A 13 -14.69 -16.00 44.52
N GLN A 14 -15.47 -17.05 44.73
CA GLN A 14 -15.87 -17.98 43.67
C GLN A 14 -16.83 -17.32 42.65
N ASP A 15 -17.81 -16.54 43.14
CA ASP A 15 -18.72 -15.79 42.25
C ASP A 15 -17.97 -14.76 41.41
N ARG A 16 -16.99 -14.04 41.98
CA ARG A 16 -16.12 -13.11 41.22
C ARG A 16 -15.24 -13.82 40.18
N SER A 17 -14.77 -15.02 40.48
CA SER A 17 -13.92 -15.77 39.51
C SER A 17 -14.74 -16.29 38.33
N LEU A 18 -15.98 -16.75 38.58
CA LEU A 18 -16.89 -17.18 37.51
C LEU A 18 -17.34 -16.00 36.65
N ASP A 19 -17.64 -14.84 37.25
CA ASP A 19 -17.94 -13.61 36.52
C ASP A 19 -16.75 -13.10 35.69
N GLN A 20 -15.54 -13.21 36.25
CA GLN A 20 -14.34 -12.84 35.51
C GLN A 20 -14.09 -13.81 34.34
N GLY A 21 -14.27 -15.12 34.53
CA GLY A 21 -14.14 -16.11 33.45
C GLY A 21 -15.14 -15.87 32.31
N ALA A 22 -16.42 -15.61 32.66
CA ALA A 22 -17.42 -15.26 31.68
C ALA A 22 -17.15 -13.92 30.97
N ALA A 23 -16.61 -12.93 31.68
CA ALA A 23 -16.20 -11.65 31.07
C ALA A 23 -15.04 -11.82 30.10
N VAL A 24 -14.00 -12.58 30.47
CA VAL A 24 -12.88 -12.90 29.60
C VAL A 24 -13.34 -13.66 28.37
N SER A 25 -14.23 -14.66 28.54
CA SER A 25 -14.78 -15.41 27.40
C SER A 25 -15.53 -14.50 26.43
N ARG A 26 -16.36 -13.59 26.91
CA ARG A 26 -17.03 -12.59 26.05
C ARG A 26 -16.05 -11.67 25.32
N GLN A 27 -14.99 -11.23 26.01
CA GLN A 27 -13.94 -10.40 25.39
C GLN A 27 -13.18 -11.14 24.30
N LEU A 28 -12.86 -12.43 24.51
CA LEU A 28 -12.19 -13.25 23.50
C LEU A 28 -13.08 -13.48 22.27
N VAL A 29 -14.36 -13.74 22.45
CA VAL A 29 -15.33 -13.84 21.33
C VAL A 29 -15.40 -12.51 20.58
N ALA A 30 -15.60 -11.40 21.29
CA ALA A 30 -15.65 -10.07 20.68
C ALA A 30 -14.35 -9.70 19.94
N LEU A 31 -13.20 -10.11 20.47
CA LEU A 31 -11.90 -9.94 19.78
C LEU A 31 -11.84 -10.79 18.50
N GLY A 32 -12.30 -12.04 18.56
CA GLY A 32 -12.38 -12.91 17.38
C GLY A 32 -13.26 -12.33 16.30
N ASP A 33 -14.45 -11.85 16.65
CA ASP A 33 -15.38 -11.19 15.74
C ASP A 33 -14.76 -9.91 15.13
N PHE A 34 -14.09 -9.11 15.96
CA PHE A 34 -13.40 -7.91 15.51
C PHE A 34 -12.29 -8.22 14.50
N VAL A 35 -11.42 -9.20 14.79
CA VAL A 35 -10.35 -9.63 13.88
C VAL A 35 -10.94 -10.14 12.58
N HIS A 36 -11.96 -11.01 12.64
CA HIS A 36 -12.62 -11.53 11.45
C HIS A 36 -13.22 -10.42 10.58
N ALA A 37 -13.98 -9.50 11.20
CA ALA A 37 -14.62 -8.40 10.49
C ALA A 37 -13.60 -7.46 9.82
N ASN A 38 -12.50 -7.17 10.51
CA ASN A 38 -11.43 -6.33 9.95
C ASN A 38 -10.69 -7.02 8.79
N LEU A 39 -10.33 -8.29 8.93
CA LEU A 39 -9.69 -9.04 7.85
C LEU A 39 -10.60 -9.10 6.62
N LYS A 40 -11.88 -9.44 6.83
CA LYS A 40 -12.85 -9.47 5.72
C LYS A 40 -13.00 -8.10 5.07
N PHE A 41 -13.09 -7.02 5.85
CA PHE A 41 -13.19 -5.67 5.33
C PHE A 41 -12.00 -5.32 4.41
N PHE A 42 -10.76 -5.60 4.84
CA PHE A 42 -9.58 -5.29 4.04
C PHE A 42 -9.44 -6.17 2.81
N LEU A 43 -9.85 -7.44 2.87
CA LEU A 43 -9.87 -8.32 1.70
C LEU A 43 -10.92 -7.84 0.68
N ASP A 44 -12.16 -7.63 1.11
CA ASP A 44 -13.24 -7.13 0.25
C ASP A 44 -12.87 -5.77 -0.37
N PHE A 45 -12.23 -4.91 0.43
CA PHE A 45 -11.75 -3.61 -0.02
C PHE A 45 -10.62 -3.72 -1.06
N GLY A 46 -9.73 -4.71 -0.92
CA GLY A 46 -8.68 -5.00 -1.89
C GLY A 46 -9.21 -5.55 -3.21
N GLU A 47 -10.34 -6.23 -3.17
CA GLU A 47 -10.99 -6.80 -4.35
C GLU A 47 -11.95 -5.84 -5.07
N ALA A 48 -12.34 -4.74 -4.42
CA ALA A 48 -13.28 -3.77 -4.98
C ALA A 48 -12.81 -3.07 -6.27
N PRO A 49 -11.51 -2.72 -6.46
CA PRO A 49 -11.05 -2.18 -7.73
C PRO A 49 -11.11 -3.21 -8.86
N PRO A 50 -11.35 -2.79 -10.11
CA PRO A 50 -11.23 -3.68 -11.25
C PRO A 50 -9.79 -4.21 -11.35
N VAL A 51 -9.62 -5.45 -11.82
CA VAL A 51 -8.29 -6.02 -12.07
C VAL A 51 -7.54 -5.15 -13.07
N ASN A 52 -6.29 -4.83 -12.74
CA ASN A 52 -5.43 -3.93 -13.51
C ASN A 52 -6.05 -2.54 -13.73
N GLY A 53 -6.74 -2.03 -12.69
CA GLY A 53 -7.40 -0.73 -12.74
C GLY A 53 -7.55 -0.10 -11.36
N PHE A 54 -8.23 1.03 -11.32
CA PHE A 54 -8.42 1.86 -10.12
C PHE A 54 -9.89 2.14 -9.86
N LEU A 55 -10.23 2.33 -8.59
CA LEU A 55 -11.45 3.05 -8.21
C LEU A 55 -11.18 4.55 -8.29
N PRO A 56 -12.18 5.37 -8.64
CA PRO A 56 -12.07 6.81 -8.54
C PRO A 56 -11.64 7.23 -7.14
N GLY A 57 -10.81 8.27 -7.06
CA GLY A 57 -10.40 8.85 -5.78
C GLY A 57 -11.61 9.39 -5.04
N ILE A 58 -11.83 8.92 -3.81
CA ILE A 58 -12.93 9.36 -2.95
C ILE A 58 -12.40 10.02 -1.68
N ASP A 59 -13.15 10.99 -1.19
CA ASP A 59 -12.92 11.52 0.15
C ASP A 59 -13.29 10.46 1.20
N ARG A 60 -12.31 10.07 2.01
CA ARG A 60 -12.46 9.06 3.07
C ARG A 60 -12.44 9.66 4.47
N SER A 61 -12.60 10.98 4.60
CA SER A 61 -12.63 11.65 5.90
C SER A 61 -13.72 11.09 6.81
N ALA A 62 -14.89 10.75 6.26
CA ALA A 62 -15.97 10.09 6.97
C ALA A 62 -15.60 8.69 7.54
N MET A 63 -14.54 8.05 6.99
CA MET A 63 -14.00 6.77 7.46
C MET A 63 -12.81 6.95 8.42
N GLY A 64 -12.59 8.17 8.93
CA GLY A 64 -11.48 8.47 9.83
C GLY A 64 -10.13 8.70 9.14
N ALA A 65 -10.10 8.75 7.82
CA ALA A 65 -8.88 9.14 7.11
C ALA A 65 -8.66 10.66 7.24
N ALA A 66 -7.39 11.09 7.25
CA ALA A 66 -7.07 12.51 7.22
C ALA A 66 -7.69 13.15 5.98
N ALA A 67 -8.46 14.24 6.16
CA ALA A 67 -9.18 14.94 5.09
C ALA A 67 -8.27 15.38 3.92
N GLU A 68 -7.00 15.64 4.23
CA GLU A 68 -5.98 16.03 3.26
C GLU A 68 -5.38 14.86 2.47
N ASN A 69 -5.74 13.62 2.79
CA ASN A 69 -5.20 12.41 2.16
C ASN A 69 -6.26 11.79 1.25
N ARG A 70 -6.04 11.88 -0.06
CA ARG A 70 -6.94 11.37 -1.10
C ARG A 70 -6.29 10.18 -1.81
N PRO A 71 -6.42 8.94 -1.30
CA PRO A 71 -5.88 7.77 -1.97
C PRO A 71 -6.76 7.37 -3.15
N VAL A 72 -6.14 7.11 -4.29
CA VAL A 72 -6.72 6.41 -5.42
C VAL A 72 -6.22 4.97 -5.36
N ILE A 73 -7.14 4.03 -5.20
CA ILE A 73 -6.83 2.64 -4.90
C ILE A 73 -7.09 1.78 -6.11
N GLY A 74 -6.12 0.96 -6.43
CA GLY A 74 -6.17 0.03 -7.53
C GLY A 74 -5.73 -1.38 -7.13
N ARG A 75 -5.98 -2.31 -8.02
CA ARG A 75 -5.56 -3.70 -7.92
C ARG A 75 -4.86 -4.11 -9.20
N TRP A 76 -3.80 -4.90 -9.06
CA TRP A 76 -3.09 -5.45 -10.20
C TRP A 76 -3.01 -6.98 -10.11
N ALA A 77 -3.01 -7.63 -11.28
CA ALA A 77 -2.73 -9.05 -11.44
C ALA A 77 -2.08 -9.24 -12.81
N LEU A 78 -0.85 -9.77 -12.83
CA LEU A 78 -0.01 -9.87 -14.01
C LEU A 78 0.65 -11.24 -14.09
N ASP A 79 0.73 -11.78 -15.28
CA ASP A 79 1.58 -12.92 -15.58
C ASP A 79 3.05 -12.49 -15.65
N ALA A 80 3.97 -13.44 -15.53
CA ALA A 80 5.41 -13.17 -15.54
C ALA A 80 5.93 -12.50 -16.83
N ALA A 81 5.19 -12.64 -17.93
CA ALA A 81 5.50 -12.05 -19.24
C ALA A 81 4.72 -10.75 -19.51
N GLU A 82 3.99 -10.24 -18.52
CA GLU A 82 3.19 -9.04 -18.63
C GLU A 82 3.75 -7.87 -17.83
N ALA A 83 3.35 -6.68 -18.21
CA ALA A 83 3.54 -5.44 -17.48
C ALA A 83 2.25 -4.60 -17.50
N LEU A 84 2.07 -3.78 -16.48
CA LEU A 84 0.98 -2.80 -16.42
C LEU A 84 1.58 -1.40 -16.60
N ILE A 85 1.12 -0.68 -17.60
CA ILE A 85 1.47 0.72 -17.81
C ILE A 85 0.36 1.56 -17.21
N LEU A 86 0.73 2.39 -16.23
CA LEU A 86 -0.13 3.41 -15.63
C LEU A 86 0.20 4.76 -16.25
N GLU A 87 -0.82 5.56 -16.52
CA GLU A 87 -0.65 6.90 -17.06
C GLU A 87 -1.55 7.88 -16.29
N VAL A 88 -0.98 9.00 -15.86
CA VAL A 88 -1.68 9.99 -15.05
C VAL A 88 -1.07 11.38 -15.23
N GLU A 89 -1.90 12.40 -15.20
CA GLU A 89 -1.42 13.77 -14.95
C GLU A 89 -0.88 13.85 -13.52
N PRO A 90 0.35 14.40 -13.32
CA PRO A 90 0.90 14.50 -11.99
C PRO A 90 -0.01 15.35 -11.10
N PRO A 91 -0.43 14.83 -9.91
CA PRO A 91 -1.26 15.61 -9.00
C PRO A 91 -0.55 16.88 -8.55
N GLU A 92 -1.20 18.03 -8.71
CA GLU A 92 -0.69 19.30 -8.19
C GLU A 92 -0.92 19.38 -6.68
N GLY A 93 0.14 19.68 -5.91
CA GLY A 93 0.06 19.82 -4.47
C GLY A 93 1.33 19.47 -3.73
N VAL A 94 1.21 19.23 -2.42
CA VAL A 94 2.37 19.07 -1.54
C VAL A 94 3.09 17.74 -1.76
N TYR A 95 2.33 16.65 -1.98
CA TYR A 95 2.95 15.32 -2.10
C TYR A 95 2.03 14.33 -2.81
N TRP A 96 2.62 13.52 -3.66
CA TRP A 96 2.00 12.31 -4.16
C TRP A 96 3.01 11.16 -4.29
N SER A 97 2.52 9.94 -4.19
CA SER A 97 3.34 8.75 -4.39
C SER A 97 2.51 7.55 -4.81
N TYR A 98 3.12 6.69 -5.63
CA TYR A 98 2.69 5.31 -5.81
C TYR A 98 3.32 4.42 -4.75
N SER A 99 2.57 3.41 -4.30
CA SER A 99 3.08 2.31 -3.48
C SER A 99 2.37 1.01 -3.83
N LEU A 100 3.11 -0.09 -3.79
CA LEU A 100 2.59 -1.44 -4.00
C LEU A 100 2.45 -2.16 -2.65
N GLY A 101 1.39 -2.92 -2.54
CA GLY A 101 1.15 -3.88 -1.47
C GLY A 101 0.83 -5.25 -2.05
N ASN A 102 0.98 -6.30 -1.24
CA ASN A 102 0.52 -7.62 -1.58
C ASN A 102 -1.01 -7.75 -1.36
N PRO A 103 -1.65 -8.90 -1.65
CA PRO A 103 -3.09 -9.09 -1.44
C PRO A 103 -3.56 -8.90 0.01
N TRP A 104 -2.64 -9.00 0.98
CA TRP A 104 -2.91 -8.81 2.40
C TRP A 104 -2.72 -7.37 2.88
N TRP A 105 -2.52 -6.41 1.96
CA TRP A 105 -2.22 -5.01 2.26
C TRP A 105 -0.88 -4.78 2.97
N GLU A 106 -0.02 -5.77 3.00
CA GLU A 106 1.34 -5.57 3.46
C GLU A 106 2.13 -4.83 2.39
N THR A 107 2.81 -3.77 2.80
CA THR A 107 3.67 -2.99 1.89
C THR A 107 4.82 -3.85 1.38
N ILE A 108 4.98 -3.97 0.07
CA ILE A 108 6.14 -4.63 -0.53
C ILE A 108 7.42 -3.88 -0.08
N ASN A 109 8.46 -4.65 0.24
CA ASN A 109 9.71 -4.13 0.81
C ASN A 109 10.35 -3.03 -0.06
N TYR A 110 9.93 -1.79 0.16
CA TYR A 110 10.39 -0.61 -0.57
C TYR A 110 11.85 -0.23 -0.28
N GLY A 111 12.46 -0.80 0.74
CA GLY A 111 13.88 -0.60 1.04
C GLY A 111 14.80 -1.42 0.12
N ARG A 112 14.33 -2.57 -0.38
CA ARG A 112 15.11 -3.44 -1.27
C ARG A 112 14.62 -3.42 -2.71
N HIS A 113 13.36 -3.07 -2.93
CA HIS A 113 12.68 -3.05 -4.22
C HIS A 113 12.20 -1.63 -4.53
N GLN A 114 12.16 -1.25 -5.79
CA GLN A 114 11.53 0.00 -6.21
C GLN A 114 10.00 -0.18 -6.27
N SER A 115 9.38 -0.60 -5.17
CA SER A 115 7.94 -0.82 -5.05
C SER A 115 7.16 0.44 -4.65
N SER A 116 7.82 1.58 -4.63
CA SER A 116 7.22 2.90 -4.42
C SER A 116 7.94 3.96 -5.23
N LEU A 117 7.21 5.00 -5.64
CA LEU A 117 7.71 6.12 -6.44
C LEU A 117 6.97 7.38 -6.01
N ASN A 118 7.67 8.47 -5.72
CA ASN A 118 7.07 9.75 -5.37
C ASN A 118 7.38 10.84 -6.41
N ALA A 119 6.79 12.01 -6.25
CA ALA A 119 6.94 13.16 -7.15
C ALA A 119 8.40 13.54 -7.44
N GLN A 120 9.31 13.44 -6.44
CA GLN A 120 10.72 13.79 -6.63
C GLN A 120 11.50 12.74 -7.40
N GLN A 121 11.02 11.50 -7.41
CA GLN A 121 11.67 10.37 -8.07
C GLN A 121 11.13 10.15 -9.48
N ALA A 122 9.87 10.52 -9.71
CA ALA A 122 9.19 10.30 -10.97
C ALA A 122 9.75 11.23 -12.07
N ALA A 123 9.97 10.65 -13.26
CA ALA A 123 10.16 11.42 -14.48
C ALA A 123 8.78 11.76 -15.08
N VAL A 124 8.65 12.98 -15.58
CA VAL A 124 7.49 13.43 -16.35
C VAL A 124 7.90 13.40 -17.81
N ASP A 125 7.07 12.83 -18.67
CA ASP A 125 7.31 12.78 -20.12
C ASP A 125 7.04 14.17 -20.75
N SER A 126 7.47 14.38 -21.99
CA SER A 126 7.36 15.70 -22.66
C SER A 126 5.94 16.19 -22.88
N ASP A 127 4.96 15.30 -22.86
CA ASP A 127 3.52 15.61 -22.92
C ASP A 127 2.90 15.98 -21.56
N GLY A 128 3.71 16.04 -20.50
CA GLY A 128 3.27 16.40 -19.15
C GLY A 128 2.72 15.24 -18.33
N LEU A 129 2.67 14.03 -18.88
CA LEU A 129 2.15 12.87 -18.17
C LEU A 129 3.26 12.10 -17.41
N VAL A 130 2.87 11.44 -16.34
CA VAL A 130 3.69 10.46 -15.62
C VAL A 130 3.24 9.08 -16.04
N ARG A 131 4.13 8.34 -16.70
CA ARG A 131 3.92 6.92 -17.00
C ARG A 131 4.73 6.07 -16.07
N VAL A 132 4.09 5.06 -15.49
CA VAL A 132 4.69 4.14 -14.52
C VAL A 132 4.50 2.72 -15.02
N VAL A 133 5.55 1.94 -15.04
CA VAL A 133 5.51 0.53 -15.45
C VAL A 133 5.59 -0.36 -14.22
N LEU A 134 4.57 -1.20 -14.00
CA LEU A 134 4.61 -2.30 -13.03
C LEU A 134 5.06 -3.57 -13.74
N SER A 135 6.05 -4.24 -13.22
CA SER A 135 6.52 -5.53 -13.74
C SER A 135 7.43 -6.25 -12.74
N ALA A 136 7.54 -7.57 -12.86
CA ALA A 136 8.43 -8.38 -12.02
C ALA A 136 9.91 -8.28 -12.45
N ARG A 137 10.17 -7.87 -13.70
CA ARG A 137 11.51 -7.65 -14.26
C ARG A 137 11.72 -6.17 -14.50
N ASP A 138 12.94 -5.68 -14.32
CA ASP A 138 13.30 -4.29 -14.63
C ASP A 138 13.17 -4.03 -16.14
N PRO A 139 12.27 -3.13 -16.56
CA PRO A 139 12.08 -2.78 -17.97
C PRO A 139 13.11 -1.74 -18.48
N GLY A 140 14.02 -1.27 -17.65
CA GLY A 140 15.01 -0.25 -18.01
C GLY A 140 14.45 1.17 -18.10
N VAL A 141 13.26 1.46 -17.56
CA VAL A 141 12.69 2.81 -17.50
C VAL A 141 12.79 3.41 -16.10
N ALA A 142 12.83 4.74 -16.00
CA ALA A 142 12.97 5.42 -14.70
C ALA A 142 11.80 5.14 -13.75
N ASN A 143 10.58 5.28 -14.26
CA ASN A 143 9.35 5.09 -13.50
C ASN A 143 8.92 3.61 -13.52
N TRP A 144 9.71 2.77 -12.88
CA TRP A 144 9.39 1.36 -12.69
C TRP A 144 8.91 1.10 -11.27
N LEU A 145 7.86 0.29 -11.10
CA LEU A 145 7.44 -0.28 -9.84
C LEU A 145 7.67 -1.79 -9.88
N ASP A 146 8.62 -2.23 -9.05
CA ASP A 146 9.01 -3.63 -8.89
C ASP A 146 7.95 -4.36 -8.07
N THR A 147 7.31 -5.37 -8.66
CA THR A 147 6.35 -6.23 -7.96
C THR A 147 7.02 -7.20 -6.98
N ALA A 148 8.36 -7.23 -6.94
CA ALA A 148 9.17 -8.14 -6.09
C ALA A 148 8.79 -9.62 -6.25
N GLY A 149 8.37 -10.03 -7.45
CA GLY A 149 7.97 -11.39 -7.76
C GLY A 149 6.53 -11.75 -7.39
N HIS A 150 5.74 -10.82 -6.85
CA HIS A 150 4.31 -11.04 -6.68
C HIS A 150 3.59 -10.98 -8.02
N SER A 151 2.61 -11.86 -8.22
CA SER A 151 1.75 -11.88 -9.43
C SER A 151 0.51 -10.99 -9.30
N ASN A 152 0.14 -10.58 -8.10
CA ASN A 152 -1.01 -9.71 -7.84
C ASN A 152 -0.85 -8.94 -6.54
N GLY A 153 -1.66 -7.91 -6.35
CA GLY A 153 -1.64 -7.10 -5.15
C GLY A 153 -2.42 -5.79 -5.29
N ALA A 154 -2.25 -4.93 -4.28
CA ALA A 154 -2.82 -3.60 -4.24
C ALA A 154 -1.82 -2.56 -4.78
N MET A 155 -2.34 -1.53 -5.45
CA MET A 155 -1.59 -0.34 -5.84
C MET A 155 -2.32 0.91 -5.37
N ILE A 156 -1.58 1.86 -4.83
CA ILE A 156 -2.16 3.07 -4.27
C ILE A 156 -1.42 4.28 -4.85
N LEU A 157 -2.16 5.18 -5.49
CA LEU A 157 -1.70 6.55 -5.73
C LEU A 157 -2.19 7.40 -4.56
N ARG A 158 -1.29 7.82 -3.70
CA ARG A 158 -1.57 8.66 -2.55
C ARG A 158 -1.35 10.12 -2.91
N CYS A 159 -2.39 10.92 -2.76
CA CYS A 159 -2.35 12.37 -2.95
C CYS A 159 -2.57 13.05 -1.60
N VAL A 160 -1.64 13.91 -1.17
CA VAL A 160 -1.69 14.59 0.12
C VAL A 160 -1.63 16.10 -0.11
N ARG A 161 -2.62 16.82 0.38
CA ARG A 161 -2.79 18.26 0.16
C ARG A 161 -2.71 18.60 -1.32
N THR A 162 -3.43 17.83 -2.12
CA THR A 162 -3.58 18.05 -3.55
C THR A 162 -4.97 18.59 -3.84
N GLU A 163 -5.09 19.43 -4.85
CA GLU A 163 -6.40 19.95 -5.29
C GLU A 163 -7.23 18.84 -5.92
N THR A 164 -6.57 17.94 -6.64
CA THR A 164 -7.18 16.81 -7.33
C THR A 164 -6.55 15.49 -6.92
N ALA A 165 -7.27 14.40 -7.15
CA ALA A 165 -6.76 13.03 -7.06
C ALA A 165 -7.13 12.31 -8.36
N PRO A 166 -6.35 12.54 -9.44
CA PRO A 166 -6.65 11.98 -10.75
C PRO A 166 -6.58 10.45 -10.70
N THR A 167 -7.53 9.81 -11.38
CA THR A 167 -7.54 8.35 -11.50
C THR A 167 -6.64 7.95 -12.67
N PRO A 168 -5.56 7.18 -12.43
CA PRO A 168 -4.69 6.74 -13.51
C PRO A 168 -5.45 5.85 -14.51
N THR A 169 -5.15 5.99 -15.79
CA THR A 169 -5.47 4.95 -16.76
C THR A 169 -4.48 3.80 -16.62
N ALA A 170 -4.90 2.61 -16.98
CA ALA A 170 -4.08 1.42 -16.82
C ALA A 170 -4.29 0.49 -18.01
N ARG A 171 -3.20 -0.05 -18.59
CA ARG A 171 -3.24 -1.03 -19.67
C ARG A 171 -2.17 -2.09 -19.50
N VAL A 172 -2.57 -3.34 -19.69
CA VAL A 172 -1.66 -4.49 -19.72
C VAL A 172 -1.01 -4.57 -21.08
N VAL A 173 0.29 -4.83 -21.10
CA VAL A 173 1.08 -5.10 -22.29
C VAL A 173 1.98 -6.32 -22.06
N LYS A 174 2.45 -6.96 -23.12
CA LYS A 174 3.54 -7.93 -23.00
C LYS A 174 4.81 -7.20 -22.55
N PHE A 175 5.61 -7.84 -21.73
CA PHE A 175 6.84 -7.23 -21.24
C PHE A 175 7.76 -6.77 -22.37
N ASP A 176 7.86 -7.55 -23.43
CA ASP A 176 8.73 -7.25 -24.58
C ASP A 176 8.20 -6.10 -25.45
N ASP A 177 6.92 -5.73 -25.30
CA ASP A 177 6.26 -4.64 -26.03
C ASP A 177 6.34 -3.30 -25.28
N ILE A 178 6.90 -3.24 -24.06
CA ILE A 178 6.96 -2.03 -23.24
C ILE A 178 7.58 -0.86 -24.01
N ALA A 179 8.72 -1.09 -24.67
CA ALA A 179 9.44 -0.04 -25.39
C ALA A 179 8.62 0.60 -26.52
N SER A 180 7.79 -0.20 -27.22
CA SER A 180 6.91 0.30 -28.28
C SER A 180 5.61 0.92 -27.74
N ALA A 181 5.26 0.60 -26.51
CA ALA A 181 4.06 1.07 -25.83
C ALA A 181 4.28 2.39 -25.06
N LEU A 182 5.52 2.83 -24.90
CA LEU A 182 5.88 4.07 -24.21
C LEU A 182 6.33 5.14 -25.24
N PRO A 183 6.22 6.43 -24.90
CA PRO A 183 6.78 7.51 -25.70
C PRO A 183 8.28 7.34 -25.94
N ALA A 184 8.77 7.82 -27.08
CA ALA A 184 10.17 7.72 -27.46
C ALA A 184 11.13 8.50 -26.53
N ASP A 185 10.61 9.49 -25.82
CA ASP A 185 11.34 10.33 -24.85
C ASP A 185 11.26 9.81 -23.41
N THR A 186 10.59 8.66 -23.18
CA THR A 186 10.54 8.04 -21.87
C THR A 186 11.95 7.84 -21.32
N LYS A 187 12.18 8.34 -20.10
CA LYS A 187 13.50 8.30 -19.46
C LYS A 187 13.94 6.87 -19.17
N LEU A 188 15.04 6.47 -19.80
CA LEU A 188 15.65 5.16 -19.58
C LEU A 188 16.64 5.18 -18.40
N VAL A 189 16.84 4.02 -17.79
CA VAL A 189 17.80 3.79 -16.70
C VAL A 189 18.63 2.55 -17.01
N LYS A 190 19.95 2.72 -17.00
CA LYS A 190 20.90 1.62 -17.21
C LYS A 190 20.99 0.72 -15.97
N PRO A 191 21.39 -0.57 -16.10
CA PRO A 191 21.50 -1.49 -14.98
C PRO A 191 22.35 -0.95 -13.80
N GLN A 192 23.48 -0.27 -14.10
CA GLN A 192 24.35 0.32 -13.07
C GLN A 192 23.69 1.48 -12.34
N GLU A 193 22.93 2.31 -13.05
CA GLU A 193 22.14 3.40 -12.43
C GLU A 193 21.05 2.82 -11.53
N ARG A 194 20.37 1.76 -11.98
CA ARG A 194 19.36 1.07 -11.15
C ARG A 194 19.97 0.53 -9.87
N GLN A 195 21.14 -0.09 -9.92
CA GLN A 195 21.84 -0.54 -8.72
C GLN A 195 22.16 0.61 -7.77
N THR A 196 22.58 1.76 -8.31
CA THR A 196 22.84 2.97 -7.51
C THR A 196 21.56 3.50 -6.85
N ILE A 197 20.45 3.56 -7.59
CA ILE A 197 19.13 3.96 -7.08
C ILE A 197 18.71 3.04 -5.94
N LEU A 198 18.80 1.72 -6.12
CA LEU A 198 18.42 0.75 -5.09
C LEU A 198 19.35 0.81 -3.87
N ALA A 199 20.64 1.06 -4.05
CA ALA A 199 21.58 1.24 -2.95
C ALA A 199 21.29 2.50 -2.14
N ALA A 200 20.98 3.62 -2.81
CA ALA A 200 20.59 4.87 -2.17
C ALA A 200 19.28 4.71 -1.38
N ARG A 201 18.29 4.02 -1.96
CA ARG A 201 17.02 3.69 -1.31
C ARG A 201 17.23 2.89 -0.03
N ARG A 202 18.02 1.81 -0.08
CA ARG A 202 18.36 1.00 1.11
C ARG A 202 19.01 1.83 2.21
N ARG A 203 19.94 2.70 1.86
CA ARG A 203 20.63 3.58 2.81
C ARG A 203 19.65 4.53 3.47
N ALA A 204 18.81 5.22 2.70
CA ALA A 204 17.81 6.17 3.22
C ALA A 204 16.81 5.49 4.18
N VAL A 205 16.38 4.28 3.86
CA VAL A 205 15.50 3.50 4.76
C VAL A 205 16.23 3.11 6.04
N HIS A 206 17.47 2.62 5.93
CA HIS A 206 18.28 2.27 7.10
C HIS A 206 18.50 3.47 8.03
N GLU A 207 18.90 4.61 7.49
CA GLU A 207 19.13 5.85 8.25
C GLU A 207 17.85 6.35 8.95
N ARG A 208 16.69 6.15 8.32
CA ARG A 208 15.39 6.53 8.91
C ARG A 208 15.02 5.70 10.13
N PHE A 209 15.35 4.42 10.16
CA PHE A 209 14.97 3.49 11.22
C PHE A 209 16.12 3.13 12.18
N ALA A 210 17.34 3.63 11.95
CA ALA A 210 18.49 3.44 12.84
C ALA A 210 18.57 4.45 14.00
N ARG A 211 17.52 5.27 14.20
CA ARG A 211 17.45 6.30 15.26
C ARG A 211 16.71 5.80 16.47
#